data_a41c6039e09e7cf501b51b9f4a270200
#
_entry.id   a41c6039e09e7cf501b51b9f4a270200
#
_cell.length_a   1.000
_cell.length_b   1.000
_cell.length_c   1.000
_cell.angle_alpha   90.00
_cell.angle_beta   90.00
_cell.angle_gamma   90.00
#
_symmetry.space_group_name_H-M   'P 1'
#
loop_
_entity.id
_entity.type
_entity.pdbx_description
1 polymer ?
#
loop_
_entity_poly.entity_id
_entity_poly.type
_entity_poly.pdbx_seq_one_letter_code
_entity_poly.pdbx_strand_id
1 'polypeptide(L)'
;MSRRKSRFEAKSKGPKYEREQQDRDMYRPKQSSTNFNIIPKNEKQDRLIESIKQYSIVATMGCAGTGKTYCSAGTVAKLFLRGGYKKIVLTRANVPTGKSLGHFPGTVAEKM
;
A
#
# COMPACT_ATOMS: atom_id res chain seq x y z
N MET A 1 32.62 44.79 22.46
CA MET A 1 32.92 43.43 21.95
C MET A 1 31.79 42.48 22.29
N SER A 2 30.94 42.16 21.32
CA SER A 2 29.73 41.32 21.53
C SER A 2 30.07 39.88 21.21
N ARG A 3 30.01 38.99 22.23
CA ARG A 3 30.12 37.53 22.07
C ARG A 3 28.82 36.98 21.47
N ARG A 4 28.84 36.62 20.18
CA ARG A 4 27.83 35.77 19.58
C ARG A 4 27.88 34.39 20.23
N LYS A 5 26.91 34.08 21.09
CA LYS A 5 26.63 32.72 21.55
C LYS A 5 26.03 31.98 20.38
N SER A 6 26.76 31.04 19.80
CA SER A 6 26.27 30.05 18.87
C SER A 6 25.39 29.06 19.62
N ARG A 7 24.08 29.18 19.40
CA ARG A 7 23.08 28.31 19.98
C ARG A 7 22.92 27.05 19.07
N PHE A 8 23.87 26.15 19.22
CA PHE A 8 23.66 24.78 18.73
C PHE A 8 22.82 24.03 19.77
N GLU A 9 21.51 24.19 19.74
CA GLU A 9 20.60 23.26 20.40
C GLU A 9 20.61 21.97 19.60
N ALA A 10 21.38 21.00 20.07
CA ALA A 10 21.23 19.62 19.63
C ALA A 10 19.82 19.14 20.08
N LYS A 11 18.86 19.16 19.17
CA LYS A 11 17.58 18.47 19.38
C LYS A 11 17.90 17.01 19.67
N SER A 12 17.69 16.57 20.90
CA SER A 12 17.78 15.18 21.30
C SER A 12 16.80 14.39 20.45
N LYS A 13 17.31 13.66 19.50
CA LYS A 13 16.50 12.77 18.65
C LYS A 13 16.06 11.62 19.54
N GLY A 14 14.80 11.53 19.90
CA GLY A 14 14.21 10.43 20.66
C GLY A 14 14.55 9.03 20.08
N PRO A 15 14.29 7.96 20.84
CA PRO A 15 14.60 6.59 20.42
C PRO A 15 14.06 6.29 19.03
N LYS A 16 14.77 5.46 18.28
CA LYS A 16 14.47 5.16 16.88
C LYS A 16 13.02 4.63 16.67
N TYR A 17 12.51 3.87 17.65
CA TYR A 17 11.13 3.33 17.61
C TYR A 17 10.05 4.40 17.74
N GLU A 18 10.27 5.48 18.49
CA GLU A 18 9.32 6.58 18.62
C GLU A 18 9.21 7.38 17.32
N ARG A 19 10.31 7.52 16.59
CA ARG A 19 10.32 8.16 15.26
C ARG A 19 9.57 7.32 14.23
N GLU A 20 9.77 6.00 14.25
CA GLU A 20 9.07 5.09 13.35
C GLU A 20 7.55 5.04 13.64
N GLN A 21 7.12 5.27 14.87
CA GLN A 21 5.71 5.42 15.22
C GLN A 21 5.16 6.77 14.78
N GLN A 22 5.87 7.87 15.00
CA GLN A 22 5.48 9.20 14.54
C GLN A 22 5.38 9.28 13.02
N ASP A 23 6.29 8.65 12.29
CA ASP A 23 6.23 8.59 10.83
C ASP A 23 5.03 7.77 10.33
N ARG A 24 4.61 6.73 11.07
CA ARG A 24 3.40 5.95 10.75
C ARG A 24 2.12 6.75 11.01
N ASP A 25 2.09 7.56 12.05
CA ASP A 25 0.93 8.39 12.39
C ASP A 25 0.82 9.62 11.48
N MET A 26 1.95 10.09 10.93
CA MET A 26 1.97 11.23 10.01
C MET A 26 1.52 10.87 8.59
N TYR A 27 1.53 9.58 8.23
CA TYR A 27 0.96 9.10 6.98
C TYR A 27 -0.55 8.91 7.08
N ARG A 28 -1.27 9.97 7.42
CA ARG A 28 -2.69 10.05 7.08
C ARG A 28 -2.76 10.41 5.59
N PRO A 29 -3.22 9.49 4.73
CA PRO A 29 -3.49 9.86 3.35
C PRO A 29 -4.48 11.03 3.40
N LYS A 30 -4.10 12.18 2.82
CA LYS A 30 -5.05 13.27 2.59
C LYS A 30 -6.24 12.61 1.91
N GLN A 31 -7.41 12.71 2.51
CA GLN A 31 -8.65 12.25 1.89
C GLN A 31 -8.84 13.06 0.61
N SER A 32 -8.16 12.65 -0.44
CA SER A 32 -8.54 13.10 -1.76
C SER A 32 -9.91 12.46 -1.99
N SER A 33 -10.91 13.28 -2.22
CA SER A 33 -12.25 12.89 -2.63
C SER A 33 -12.23 12.31 -4.05
N THR A 34 -11.31 11.38 -4.30
CA THR A 34 -11.32 10.60 -5.51
C THR A 34 -12.48 9.63 -5.40
N ASN A 35 -13.59 9.98 -6.03
CA ASN A 35 -14.69 9.08 -6.30
C ASN A 35 -14.20 7.97 -7.25
N PHE A 36 -13.30 7.13 -6.75
CA PHE A 36 -12.81 5.98 -7.47
C PHE A 36 -13.93 4.93 -7.52
N ASN A 37 -14.51 4.77 -8.68
CA ASN A 37 -15.58 3.81 -8.89
C ASN A 37 -15.10 2.69 -9.80
N ILE A 38 -15.10 1.47 -9.30
CA ILE A 38 -14.80 0.29 -10.11
C ILE A 38 -16.08 -0.12 -10.78
N ILE A 39 -16.06 -0.10 -12.10
CA ILE A 39 -17.17 -0.56 -12.94
C ILE A 39 -16.78 -1.94 -13.47
N PRO A 40 -17.50 -2.99 -13.08
CA PRO A 40 -17.26 -4.33 -13.64
C PRO A 40 -17.58 -4.32 -15.13
N LYS A 41 -16.72 -4.94 -15.94
CA LYS A 41 -16.92 -5.09 -17.39
C LYS A 41 -17.67 -6.37 -17.77
N ASN A 42 -17.75 -7.30 -16.84
CA ASN A 42 -18.44 -8.57 -17.02
C ASN A 42 -18.98 -9.11 -15.70
N GLU A 43 -19.89 -10.08 -15.78
CA GLU A 43 -20.55 -10.70 -14.63
C GLU A 43 -19.57 -11.36 -13.64
N LYS A 44 -18.48 -11.94 -14.12
CA LYS A 44 -17.47 -12.56 -13.24
C LYS A 44 -16.71 -11.55 -12.39
N GLN A 45 -16.45 -10.36 -12.94
CA GLN A 45 -15.86 -9.25 -12.19
C GLN A 45 -16.83 -8.70 -11.15
N ASP A 46 -18.11 -8.62 -11.49
CA ASP A 46 -19.16 -8.18 -10.57
C ASP A 46 -19.29 -9.16 -9.39
N ARG A 47 -19.36 -10.45 -9.67
CA ARG A 47 -19.35 -11.50 -8.64
C ARG A 47 -18.12 -11.41 -7.72
N LEU A 48 -16.94 -11.13 -8.28
CA LEU A 48 -15.72 -10.96 -7.47
C LEU A 48 -15.84 -9.76 -6.54
N ILE A 49 -16.32 -8.62 -7.03
CA ILE A 49 -16.51 -7.40 -6.25
C ILE A 49 -17.52 -7.65 -5.11
N GLU A 50 -18.58 -8.36 -5.39
CA GLU A 50 -19.60 -8.70 -4.41
C GLU A 50 -19.10 -9.70 -3.37
N SER A 51 -18.38 -10.74 -3.80
CA SER A 51 -17.74 -11.70 -2.90
C SER A 51 -16.78 -11.04 -1.91
N ILE A 52 -15.99 -10.07 -2.34
CA ILE A 52 -15.06 -9.34 -1.47
C ILE A 52 -15.81 -8.56 -0.36
N LYS A 53 -17.01 -8.11 -0.63
CA LYS A 53 -17.84 -7.40 0.36
C LYS A 53 -18.50 -8.34 1.36
N GLN A 54 -18.80 -9.56 0.95
CA GLN A 54 -19.59 -10.51 1.74
C GLN A 54 -18.74 -11.49 2.54
N TYR A 55 -17.59 -11.93 2.00
CA TYR A 55 -16.79 -12.98 2.59
C TYR A 55 -15.48 -12.47 3.16
N SER A 56 -15.04 -13.09 4.25
CA SER A 56 -13.77 -12.78 4.91
C SER A 56 -12.56 -13.29 4.11
N ILE A 57 -12.72 -14.35 3.34
CA ILE A 57 -11.67 -14.95 2.52
C ILE A 57 -12.22 -15.17 1.12
N VAL A 58 -11.53 -14.65 0.12
CA VAL A 58 -11.90 -14.79 -1.29
C VAL A 58 -10.69 -15.23 -2.09
N ALA A 59 -10.78 -16.37 -2.75
CA ALA A 59 -9.78 -16.86 -3.68
C ALA A 59 -10.24 -16.65 -5.13
N THR A 60 -9.38 -16.08 -5.95
CA THR A 60 -9.69 -15.79 -7.35
C THR A 60 -8.78 -16.58 -8.28
N MET A 61 -9.35 -17.31 -9.21
CA MET A 61 -8.64 -18.08 -10.22
C MET A 61 -9.09 -17.64 -11.62
N GLY A 62 -8.18 -17.71 -12.58
CA GLY A 62 -8.49 -17.38 -13.99
C GLY A 62 -7.27 -16.94 -14.77
N CYS A 63 -7.42 -16.79 -16.09
CA CYS A 63 -6.35 -16.38 -17.01
C CYS A 63 -5.77 -15.03 -16.66
N ALA A 64 -4.53 -14.77 -17.11
CA ALA A 64 -3.90 -13.45 -17.00
C ALA A 64 -4.72 -12.40 -17.79
N GLY A 65 -4.66 -11.14 -17.35
CA GLY A 65 -5.32 -10.03 -18.05
C GLY A 65 -6.84 -9.92 -17.84
N THR A 66 -7.46 -10.77 -17.03
CA THR A 66 -8.92 -10.74 -16.77
C THR A 66 -9.36 -9.71 -15.73
N GLY A 67 -8.45 -8.89 -15.23
CA GLY A 67 -8.75 -7.83 -14.28
C GLY A 67 -8.91 -8.26 -12.82
N LYS A 68 -8.48 -9.48 -12.45
CA LYS A 68 -8.58 -10.00 -11.07
C LYS A 68 -7.98 -9.05 -10.04
N THR A 69 -6.72 -8.71 -10.22
CA THR A 69 -5.98 -7.81 -9.32
C THR A 69 -6.58 -6.41 -9.31
N TYR A 70 -6.98 -5.90 -10.46
CA TYR A 70 -7.63 -4.59 -10.59
C TYR A 70 -8.92 -4.51 -9.78
N CYS A 71 -9.83 -5.46 -9.98
CA CYS A 71 -11.11 -5.51 -9.27
C CYS A 71 -10.91 -5.73 -7.77
N SER A 72 -10.00 -6.64 -7.38
CA SER A 72 -9.74 -6.92 -5.97
C SER A 72 -9.12 -5.71 -5.25
N ALA A 73 -8.01 -5.19 -5.77
CA ALA A 73 -7.30 -4.07 -5.16
C ALA A 73 -8.19 -2.83 -5.09
N GLY A 74 -8.88 -2.51 -6.17
CA GLY A 74 -9.74 -1.36 -6.20
C GLY A 74 -10.96 -1.47 -5.27
N THR A 75 -11.58 -2.65 -5.15
CA THR A 75 -12.68 -2.86 -4.21
C THR A 75 -12.21 -2.70 -2.77
N VAL A 76 -11.06 -3.29 -2.41
CA VAL A 76 -10.47 -3.16 -1.09
C VAL A 76 -10.09 -1.71 -0.80
N ALA A 77 -9.50 -1.00 -1.77
CA ALA A 77 -9.17 0.42 -1.63
C ALA A 77 -10.43 1.27 -1.39
N LYS A 78 -11.52 1.01 -2.10
CA LYS A 78 -12.80 1.69 -1.91
C LYS A 78 -13.38 1.45 -0.51
N LEU A 79 -13.33 0.22 -0.02
CA LEU A 79 -13.77 -0.12 1.34
C LEU A 79 -12.91 0.55 2.41
N PHE A 80 -11.60 0.62 2.18
CA PHE A 80 -10.67 1.33 3.07
C PHE A 80 -10.97 2.83 3.13
N LEU A 81 -11.17 3.48 1.99
CA LEU A 81 -11.50 4.91 1.94
C LEU A 81 -12.84 5.24 2.61
N ARG A 82 -13.76 4.30 2.65
CA ARG A 82 -15.02 4.43 3.41
C ARG A 82 -14.87 4.23 4.92
N GLY A 83 -13.67 3.96 5.39
CA GLY A 83 -13.39 3.76 6.81
C GLY A 83 -13.72 2.36 7.34
N GLY A 84 -14.01 1.39 6.48
CA GLY A 84 -14.31 0.02 6.88
C GLY A 84 -13.12 -0.75 7.44
N TYR A 85 -11.90 -0.34 7.10
CA TYR A 85 -10.66 -0.98 7.53
C TYR A 85 -9.63 0.05 7.98
N LYS A 86 -8.83 -0.31 8.98
CA LYS A 86 -7.75 0.55 9.50
C LYS A 86 -6.45 0.45 8.69
N LYS A 87 -6.24 -0.68 8.00
CA LYS A 87 -4.98 -0.97 7.31
C LYS A 87 -5.23 -1.93 6.15
N ILE A 88 -4.54 -1.71 5.04
CA ILE A 88 -4.43 -2.67 3.94
C ILE A 88 -3.01 -3.24 3.96
N VAL A 89 -2.89 -4.57 3.89
CA VAL A 89 -1.61 -5.26 3.75
C VAL A 89 -1.59 -5.93 2.39
N LEU A 90 -0.63 -5.58 1.55
CA LEU A 90 -0.40 -6.19 0.25
C LEU A 90 0.85 -7.07 0.34
N THR A 91 0.71 -8.32 -0.05
CA THR A 91 1.83 -9.26 -0.08
C THR A 91 1.96 -9.88 -1.47
N ARG A 92 3.18 -10.10 -1.90
CA ARG A 92 3.51 -10.80 -3.13
C ARG A 92 4.69 -11.72 -2.89
N ALA A 93 4.65 -12.93 -3.46
CA ALA A 93 5.80 -13.82 -3.43
C ALA A 93 6.97 -13.16 -4.17
N ASN A 94 8.13 -13.13 -3.51
CA ASN A 94 9.37 -12.58 -4.07
C ASN A 94 10.06 -13.64 -4.96
N VAL A 95 9.33 -14.19 -5.92
CA VAL A 95 9.86 -15.16 -6.88
C VAL A 95 9.80 -14.52 -8.27
N PRO A 96 10.94 -14.29 -8.93
CA PRO A 96 10.95 -13.77 -10.28
C PRO A 96 10.32 -14.79 -11.22
N THR A 97 9.26 -14.41 -11.90
CA THR A 97 8.67 -15.17 -13.00
C THR A 97 9.49 -14.91 -14.27
N GLY A 98 10.53 -15.71 -14.50
CA GLY A 98 11.38 -15.56 -15.67
C GLY A 98 12.87 -15.45 -15.34
N LYS A 99 13.69 -15.13 -16.34
CA LYS A 99 15.12 -14.89 -16.16
C LYS A 99 15.36 -13.85 -15.08
N SER A 100 16.36 -14.08 -14.23
CA SER A 100 16.71 -13.23 -13.08
C SER A 100 16.55 -11.73 -13.39
N LEU A 101 16.21 -10.93 -12.38
CA LEU A 101 16.02 -9.47 -12.43
C LEU A 101 17.23 -8.69 -13.02
N GLY A 102 18.14 -9.38 -13.74
CA GLY A 102 19.30 -8.80 -14.41
C GLY A 102 20.44 -8.46 -13.46
N HIS A 103 21.53 -7.99 -14.07
CA HIS A 103 22.80 -7.70 -13.40
C HIS A 103 22.86 -6.27 -12.86
N PHE A 104 21.73 -5.74 -12.37
CA PHE A 104 21.73 -4.42 -11.73
C PHE A 104 22.26 -4.53 -10.30
N PRO A 105 23.14 -3.60 -9.86
CA PRO A 105 23.59 -3.54 -8.48
C PRO A 105 22.40 -3.23 -7.56
N GLY A 106 22.36 -3.89 -6.41
CA GLY A 106 21.30 -3.73 -5.42
C GLY A 106 20.76 -5.06 -4.90
N THR A 107 20.17 -5.03 -3.70
CA THR A 107 19.53 -6.19 -3.11
C THR A 107 18.22 -6.51 -3.81
N VAL A 108 17.69 -7.73 -3.64
CA VAL A 108 16.40 -8.13 -4.23
C VAL A 108 15.26 -7.21 -3.76
N ALA A 109 15.33 -6.72 -2.52
CA ALA A 109 14.36 -5.77 -1.97
C ALA A 109 14.42 -4.38 -2.64
N GLU A 110 15.59 -3.97 -3.11
CA GLU A 110 15.78 -2.68 -3.80
C GLU A 110 15.36 -2.73 -5.28
N LYS A 111 15.27 -3.94 -5.85
CA LYS A 111 14.90 -4.17 -7.26
C LYS A 111 13.39 -4.37 -7.45
N MET A 112 12.64 -4.41 -6.38
CA MET A 112 11.20 -4.63 -6.38
C MET A 112 10.42 -3.38 -5.96
#